data_17f1dfa5286c2a94f63a273ca66aa5fb
#
_entry.id   17f1dfa5286c2a94f63a273ca66aa5fb
#
_cell.length_a   1.000
_cell.length_b   1.000
_cell.length_c   1.000
_cell.angle_alpha   90.00
_cell.angle_beta   90.00
_cell.angle_gamma   90.00
#
_symmetry.space_group_name_H-M   'P 1'
#
loop_
_entity.id
_entity.type
_entity.pdbx_description
1 polymer ?
#
loop_
_entity_poly.entity_id
_entity_poly.type
_entity_poly.pdbx_seq_one_letter_code
_entity_poly.pdbx_strand_id
1 'polypeptide(L)'
;IENTAGGATWAGDNTTIFYSRKDEVTLRPDKIFKHKLGTDASQDVLVFHEKDETFDVSVYKSKSKKYIIIHSDSTLTSEFQTVLSAAPDSKFQVFQKRKRELEYTISHYGDSFYILTNKDDATNFKLMKTPEDATSSKNWVDVIPHREDVLLEGIDIFKDYLVVSEK
;
A
#
# COMPACT_ATOMS: atom_id res chain seq x y z
N ILE A 1 1.20 5.74 23.01
CA ILE A 1 0.72 4.42 22.55
C ILE A 1 1.94 3.50 22.52
N GLU A 2 1.85 2.37 23.23
CA GLU A 2 2.93 1.38 23.32
C GLU A 2 2.95 0.43 22.12
N ASN A 3 4.08 -0.25 21.90
CA ASN A 3 4.29 -1.28 20.88
C ASN A 3 4.02 -0.83 19.43
N THR A 4 4.19 0.46 19.13
CA THR A 4 4.08 0.96 17.76
C THR A 4 5.32 0.61 16.94
N ALA A 5 5.15 0.37 15.64
CA ALA A 5 6.26 0.08 14.73
C ALA A 5 6.97 1.34 14.21
N GLY A 6 6.55 2.52 14.68
CA GLY A 6 6.94 3.80 14.10
C GLY A 6 6.14 4.11 12.84
N GLY A 7 5.99 5.38 12.55
CA GLY A 7 5.16 5.82 11.44
C GLY A 7 3.66 5.84 11.77
N ALA A 8 3.02 6.92 11.39
CA ALA A 8 1.58 7.09 11.48
C ALA A 8 1.12 7.96 10.32
N THR A 9 -0.12 7.82 9.90
CA THR A 9 -0.68 8.62 8.81
C THR A 9 -2.04 9.19 9.16
N TRP A 10 -2.25 10.47 8.87
CA TRP A 10 -3.51 11.15 9.07
C TRP A 10 -4.50 10.82 7.96
N ALA A 11 -5.74 10.53 8.32
CA ALA A 11 -6.85 10.56 7.37
C ALA A 11 -7.14 11.98 6.86
N GLY A 12 -8.03 12.10 5.89
CA GLY A 12 -8.44 13.40 5.32
C GLY A 12 -9.40 14.19 6.22
N ASP A 13 -9.96 13.56 7.25
CA ASP A 13 -10.83 14.19 8.24
C ASP A 13 -10.07 15.02 9.31
N ASN A 14 -8.73 14.98 9.31
CA ASN A 14 -7.83 15.63 10.25
C ASN A 14 -8.09 15.27 11.73
N THR A 15 -8.79 14.19 12.00
CA THR A 15 -9.11 13.70 13.36
C THR A 15 -8.81 12.23 13.54
N THR A 16 -8.60 11.48 12.47
CA THR A 16 -8.28 10.04 12.51
C THR A 16 -6.83 9.81 12.10
N ILE A 17 -6.12 9.02 12.89
CA ILE A 17 -4.74 8.60 12.63
C ILE A 17 -4.73 7.08 12.49
N PHE A 18 -4.06 6.57 11.45
CA PHE A 18 -3.74 5.17 11.31
C PHE A 18 -2.27 4.92 11.67
N TYR A 19 -2.01 3.80 12.34
CA TYR A 19 -0.67 3.42 12.78
C TYR A 19 -0.54 1.91 12.90
N SER A 20 0.70 1.38 12.82
CA SER A 20 0.97 -0.03 12.99
C SER A 20 1.44 -0.34 14.42
N ARG A 21 1.03 -1.51 14.93
CA ARG A 21 1.54 -2.12 16.16
C ARG A 21 2.31 -3.39 15.84
N LYS A 22 3.26 -3.68 16.71
CA LYS A 22 4.06 -4.90 16.69
C LYS A 22 3.41 -5.99 17.52
N ASP A 23 3.61 -7.22 17.11
CA ASP A 23 3.45 -8.38 17.98
C ASP A 23 4.43 -8.27 19.16
N GLU A 24 3.98 -8.64 20.37
CA GLU A 24 4.76 -8.44 21.59
C GLU A 24 5.94 -9.42 21.73
N VAL A 25 5.88 -10.55 21.02
CA VAL A 25 6.91 -11.60 21.10
C VAL A 25 7.86 -11.53 19.93
N THR A 26 7.32 -11.46 18.71
CA THR A 26 8.14 -11.47 17.48
C THR A 26 8.63 -10.09 17.10
N LEU A 27 8.06 -9.03 17.66
CA LEU A 27 8.29 -7.62 17.32
C LEU A 27 7.96 -7.27 15.86
N ARG A 28 7.30 -8.16 15.15
CA ARG A 28 6.84 -7.98 13.78
C ARG A 28 5.68 -6.98 13.75
N PRO A 29 5.67 -5.99 12.85
CA PRO A 29 4.49 -5.17 12.60
C PRO A 29 3.40 -6.02 11.97
N ASP A 30 2.36 -6.35 12.71
CA ASP A 30 1.32 -7.29 12.28
C ASP A 30 -0.10 -6.73 12.34
N LYS A 31 -0.28 -5.55 12.94
CA LYS A 31 -1.61 -4.95 13.15
C LYS A 31 -1.65 -3.48 12.74
N ILE A 32 -2.75 -3.08 12.11
CA ILE A 32 -3.07 -1.68 11.86
C ILE A 32 -4.24 -1.26 12.73
N PHE A 33 -4.04 -0.18 13.46
CA PHE A 33 -5.05 0.46 14.30
C PHE A 33 -5.42 1.83 13.77
N LYS A 34 -6.61 2.29 14.11
CA LYS A 34 -6.99 3.69 13.97
C LYS A 34 -7.29 4.31 15.34
N HIS A 35 -6.79 5.52 15.54
CA HIS A 35 -7.00 6.35 16.70
C HIS A 35 -7.82 7.58 16.31
N LYS A 36 -8.78 7.97 17.15
CA LYS A 36 -9.54 9.21 17.01
C LYS A 36 -8.94 10.27 17.94
N LEU A 37 -8.53 11.39 17.38
CA LEU A 37 -7.96 12.50 18.18
C LEU A 37 -8.90 12.92 19.30
N GLY A 38 -8.36 13.04 20.51
CA GLY A 38 -9.10 13.40 21.71
C GLY A 38 -9.75 12.22 22.45
N THR A 39 -9.58 10.99 21.98
CA THR A 39 -10.00 9.78 22.71
C THR A 39 -8.79 9.13 23.42
N ASP A 40 -9.07 8.25 24.38
CA ASP A 40 -8.06 7.43 25.01
C ASP A 40 -7.59 6.32 24.07
N ALA A 41 -6.31 5.97 24.08
CA ALA A 41 -5.72 4.93 23.23
C ALA A 41 -6.30 3.52 23.47
N SER A 42 -6.92 3.27 24.62
CA SER A 42 -7.65 2.03 24.88
C SER A 42 -8.92 1.87 24.02
N GLN A 43 -9.39 2.95 23.41
CA GLN A 43 -10.53 2.98 22.51
C GLN A 43 -10.13 2.79 21.02
N ASP A 44 -8.84 2.61 20.76
CA ASP A 44 -8.36 2.46 19.39
C ASP A 44 -8.90 1.19 18.73
N VAL A 45 -9.29 1.33 17.48
CA VAL A 45 -9.95 0.26 16.73
C VAL A 45 -8.94 -0.50 15.89
N LEU A 46 -8.88 -1.82 16.08
CA LEU A 46 -8.13 -2.72 15.19
C LEU A 46 -8.81 -2.72 13.81
N VAL A 47 -8.06 -2.32 12.78
CA VAL A 47 -8.54 -2.21 11.41
C VAL A 47 -8.13 -3.43 10.58
N PHE A 48 -6.91 -3.88 10.78
CA PHE A 48 -6.33 -5.02 10.05
C PHE A 48 -5.36 -5.80 10.93
N HIS A 49 -5.37 -7.12 10.80
CA HIS A 49 -4.42 -8.01 11.46
C HIS A 49 -3.87 -9.03 10.44
N GLU A 50 -2.59 -8.95 10.16
CA GLU A 50 -1.85 -9.90 9.35
C GLU A 50 -1.48 -11.13 10.18
N LYS A 51 -2.14 -12.24 9.88
CA LYS A 51 -1.95 -13.49 10.63
C LYS A 51 -0.83 -14.36 10.07
N ASP A 52 -0.43 -14.12 8.84
CA ASP A 52 0.69 -14.82 8.23
C ASP A 52 2.00 -14.19 8.72
N GLU A 53 2.75 -14.95 9.51
CA GLU A 53 3.99 -14.48 10.15
C GLU A 53 5.12 -14.17 9.16
N THR A 54 4.96 -14.55 7.90
CA THR A 54 5.92 -14.22 6.83
C THR A 54 5.75 -12.82 6.25
N PHE A 55 4.70 -12.08 6.67
CA PHE A 55 4.40 -10.73 6.20
C PHE A 55 4.52 -9.70 7.32
N ASP A 56 5.13 -8.59 7.01
CA ASP A 56 5.07 -7.35 7.79
C ASP A 56 3.95 -6.44 7.26
N VAL A 57 3.42 -5.55 8.10
CA VAL A 57 2.43 -4.56 7.68
C VAL A 57 2.86 -3.14 7.95
N SER A 58 2.52 -2.27 7.03
CA SER A 58 2.67 -0.82 7.16
C SER A 58 1.42 -0.08 6.72
N VAL A 59 1.30 1.19 7.10
CA VAL A 59 0.21 2.06 6.67
C VAL A 59 0.74 3.43 6.30
N TYR A 60 0.27 3.96 5.18
CA TYR A 60 0.66 5.28 4.69
C TYR A 60 -0.45 5.94 3.87
N LYS A 61 -0.30 7.21 3.58
CA LYS A 61 -1.19 7.96 2.69
C LYS A 61 -0.57 8.05 1.31
N SER A 62 -1.39 7.84 0.27
CA SER A 62 -0.96 8.06 -1.12
C SER A 62 -0.45 9.49 -1.32
N LYS A 63 0.51 9.70 -2.25
CA LYS A 63 1.03 11.02 -2.62
C LYS A 63 -0.09 11.97 -3.09
N SER A 64 -1.12 11.45 -3.74
CA SER A 64 -2.34 12.17 -4.11
C SER A 64 -3.21 12.61 -2.94
N LYS A 65 -2.92 12.11 -1.71
CA LYS A 65 -3.70 12.30 -0.48
C LYS A 65 -5.12 11.70 -0.50
N LYS A 66 -5.50 11.03 -1.59
CA LYS A 66 -6.85 10.47 -1.76
C LYS A 66 -7.07 9.18 -0.97
N TYR A 67 -6.03 8.35 -0.81
CA TYR A 67 -6.12 7.04 -0.17
C TYR A 67 -5.23 6.89 1.06
N ILE A 68 -5.73 6.17 2.06
CA ILE A 68 -4.92 5.49 3.07
C ILE A 68 -4.70 4.08 2.56
N ILE A 69 -3.46 3.62 2.64
CA ILE A 69 -3.00 2.36 2.05
C ILE A 69 -2.37 1.51 3.14
N ILE A 70 -2.85 0.27 3.29
CA ILE A 70 -2.19 -0.79 4.06
C ILE A 70 -1.37 -1.61 3.07
N HIS A 71 -0.11 -1.86 3.40
CA HIS A 71 0.79 -2.72 2.67
C HIS A 71 1.18 -3.91 3.53
N SER A 72 0.89 -5.12 3.08
CA SER A 72 1.42 -6.37 3.61
C SER A 72 2.53 -6.86 2.67
N ASP A 73 3.72 -7.05 3.19
CA ASP A 73 4.92 -7.34 2.43
C ASP A 73 5.68 -8.54 2.99
N SER A 74 6.12 -9.41 2.09
CA SER A 74 7.03 -10.51 2.36
C SER A 74 8.16 -10.51 1.31
N THR A 75 9.12 -11.42 1.43
CA THR A 75 10.29 -11.45 0.54
C THR A 75 9.95 -11.44 -0.96
N LEU A 76 8.86 -12.11 -1.37
CA LEU A 76 8.52 -12.31 -2.78
C LEU A 76 7.04 -12.03 -3.09
N THR A 77 6.29 -11.44 -2.16
CA THR A 77 4.83 -11.29 -2.35
C THR A 77 4.35 -10.02 -1.67
N SER A 78 3.61 -9.21 -2.39
CA SER A 78 3.00 -7.98 -1.88
C SER A 78 1.47 -8.06 -1.92
N GLU A 79 0.81 -7.40 -0.97
CA GLU A 79 -0.63 -7.17 -0.99
C GLU A 79 -0.93 -5.76 -0.48
N PHE A 80 -1.83 -5.06 -1.16
CA PHE A 80 -2.27 -3.73 -0.75
C PHE A 80 -3.76 -3.72 -0.48
N GLN A 81 -4.17 -2.90 0.49
CA GLN A 81 -5.56 -2.57 0.74
C GLN A 81 -5.70 -1.05 0.79
N THR A 82 -6.80 -0.53 0.32
CA THR A 82 -7.03 0.92 0.22
C THR A 82 -8.36 1.32 0.85
N VAL A 83 -8.40 2.52 1.40
CA VAL A 83 -9.63 3.21 1.80
C VAL A 83 -9.50 4.68 1.41
N LEU A 84 -10.62 5.34 1.09
CA LEU A 84 -10.61 6.77 0.86
C LEU A 84 -10.19 7.53 2.12
N SER A 85 -9.19 8.40 2.00
CA SER A 85 -8.68 9.20 3.11
C SER A 85 -9.78 10.09 3.73
N ALA A 86 -10.76 10.53 2.94
CA ALA A 86 -11.90 11.31 3.40
C ALA A 86 -12.99 10.47 4.10
N ALA A 87 -12.92 9.13 4.04
CA ALA A 87 -13.89 8.23 4.64
C ALA A 87 -13.19 7.14 5.49
N PRO A 88 -12.46 7.52 6.56
CA PRO A 88 -11.60 6.62 7.33
C PRO A 88 -12.36 5.53 8.10
N ASP A 89 -13.67 5.66 8.25
CA ASP A 89 -14.52 4.67 8.90
C ASP A 89 -15.05 3.59 7.94
N SER A 90 -14.79 3.76 6.64
CA SER A 90 -15.13 2.75 5.63
C SER A 90 -14.19 1.53 5.74
N LYS A 91 -14.66 0.40 5.22
CA LYS A 91 -13.85 -0.82 5.17
C LYS A 91 -12.76 -0.70 4.10
N PHE A 92 -11.54 -1.09 4.46
CA PHE A 92 -10.47 -1.26 3.50
C PHE A 92 -10.83 -2.29 2.42
N GLN A 93 -10.51 -1.97 1.18
CA GLN A 93 -10.74 -2.83 0.03
C GLN A 93 -9.40 -3.40 -0.44
N VAL A 94 -9.36 -4.71 -0.66
CA VAL A 94 -8.17 -5.37 -1.22
C VAL A 94 -7.96 -4.87 -2.65
N PHE A 95 -6.79 -4.33 -2.93
CA PHE A 95 -6.40 -3.81 -4.25
C PHE A 95 -6.29 -4.94 -5.28
N GLN A 96 -5.49 -5.94 -4.94
CA GLN A 96 -5.32 -7.18 -5.68
C GLN A 96 -5.18 -8.32 -4.66
N LYS A 97 -5.97 -9.38 -4.78
CA LYS A 97 -5.84 -10.55 -3.90
C LYS A 97 -4.43 -11.10 -3.98
N ARG A 98 -3.90 -11.48 -2.82
CA ARG A 98 -2.56 -12.07 -2.68
C ARG A 98 -2.36 -13.22 -3.67
N LYS A 99 -1.25 -13.15 -4.38
CA LYS A 99 -0.77 -14.19 -5.29
C LYS A 99 0.70 -14.39 -4.98
N ARG A 100 1.08 -15.64 -4.69
CA ARG A 100 2.48 -15.98 -4.41
C ARG A 100 3.39 -15.53 -5.56
N GLU A 101 4.55 -14.97 -5.23
CA GLU A 101 5.55 -14.49 -6.17
C GLU A 101 5.09 -13.30 -7.04
N LEU A 102 3.96 -12.68 -6.70
CA LEU A 102 3.57 -11.41 -7.29
C LEU A 102 4.03 -10.28 -6.39
N GLU A 103 5.06 -9.58 -6.85
CA GLU A 103 5.58 -8.36 -6.25
C GLU A 103 5.04 -7.15 -6.99
N TYR A 104 4.58 -6.16 -6.25
CA TYR A 104 4.16 -4.90 -6.86
C TYR A 104 4.14 -3.78 -5.83
N THR A 105 4.26 -2.55 -6.33
CA THR A 105 3.97 -1.32 -5.57
C THR A 105 2.89 -0.53 -6.27
N ILE A 106 2.19 0.33 -5.54
CA ILE A 106 1.12 1.15 -6.08
C ILE A 106 1.36 2.63 -5.82
N SER A 107 1.13 3.47 -6.82
CA SER A 107 1.12 4.93 -6.74
C SER A 107 -0.14 5.47 -7.37
N HIS A 108 -0.87 6.34 -6.67
CA HIS A 108 -2.12 6.90 -7.18
C HIS A 108 -1.92 8.31 -7.73
N TYR A 109 -2.45 8.54 -8.94
CA TYR A 109 -2.52 9.87 -9.55
C TYR A 109 -3.74 10.01 -10.47
N GLY A 110 -4.44 11.13 -10.35
CA GLY A 110 -5.67 11.38 -11.11
C GLY A 110 -6.78 10.40 -10.73
N ASP A 111 -7.21 9.61 -11.70
CA ASP A 111 -8.24 8.55 -11.60
C ASP A 111 -7.65 7.13 -11.73
N SER A 112 -6.33 7.01 -11.62
CA SER A 112 -5.63 5.76 -11.90
C SER A 112 -4.58 5.42 -10.84
N PHE A 113 -4.34 4.13 -10.65
CA PHE A 113 -3.16 3.61 -9.99
C PHE A 113 -2.11 3.20 -11.01
N TYR A 114 -0.87 3.54 -10.72
CA TYR A 114 0.34 3.09 -11.42
C TYR A 114 1.00 2.01 -10.58
N ILE A 115 1.37 0.92 -11.23
CA ILE A 115 1.80 -0.31 -10.59
C ILE A 115 3.15 -0.72 -11.17
N LEU A 116 4.19 -0.67 -10.33
CA LEU A 116 5.48 -1.27 -10.66
C LEU A 116 5.41 -2.73 -10.22
N THR A 117 5.66 -3.69 -11.12
CA THR A 117 5.39 -5.11 -10.84
C THR A 117 6.25 -6.07 -11.67
N ASN A 118 6.47 -7.27 -11.11
CA ASN A 118 7.05 -8.42 -11.80
C ASN A 118 6.01 -9.30 -12.51
N LYS A 119 4.76 -8.83 -12.65
CA LYS A 119 3.67 -9.58 -13.29
C LYS A 119 4.07 -10.06 -14.70
N ASP A 120 3.60 -11.28 -15.05
CA ASP A 120 3.87 -11.95 -16.35
C ASP A 120 5.39 -12.15 -16.57
N ASP A 121 6.07 -12.66 -15.54
CA ASP A 121 7.50 -12.99 -15.53
C ASP A 121 8.44 -11.80 -15.84
N ALA A 122 7.99 -10.58 -15.55
CA ALA A 122 8.79 -9.36 -15.71
C ALA A 122 9.88 -9.27 -14.62
N THR A 123 10.96 -10.04 -14.75
CA THR A 123 12.05 -10.17 -13.76
C THR A 123 12.72 -8.84 -13.42
N ASN A 124 12.79 -7.90 -14.37
CA ASN A 124 13.30 -6.55 -14.19
C ASN A 124 12.18 -5.52 -13.96
N PHE A 125 11.02 -5.99 -13.54
CA PHE A 125 9.79 -5.21 -13.36
C PHE A 125 9.31 -4.52 -14.63
N LYS A 126 8.07 -4.08 -14.59
CA LYS A 126 7.43 -3.24 -15.60
C LYS A 126 6.47 -2.27 -14.93
N LEU A 127 6.13 -1.19 -15.61
CA LEU A 127 5.13 -0.24 -15.14
C LEU A 127 3.81 -0.50 -15.83
N MET A 128 2.78 -0.73 -15.03
CA MET A 128 1.40 -0.88 -15.48
C MET A 128 0.51 0.20 -14.86
N LYS A 129 -0.70 0.36 -15.37
CA LYS A 129 -1.74 1.20 -14.77
C LYS A 129 -3.11 0.53 -14.79
N THR A 130 -3.98 0.97 -13.88
CA THR A 130 -5.38 0.54 -13.82
C THR A 130 -6.27 1.69 -13.34
N PRO A 131 -7.55 1.75 -13.76
CA PRO A 131 -8.52 2.65 -13.15
C PRO A 131 -8.69 2.39 -11.66
N GLU A 132 -9.00 3.42 -10.87
CA GLU A 132 -9.14 3.31 -9.41
C GLU A 132 -10.32 2.44 -8.96
N ASP A 133 -11.30 2.22 -9.80
CA ASP A 133 -12.49 1.37 -9.57
C ASP A 133 -12.32 -0.08 -10.10
N ALA A 134 -11.18 -0.40 -10.72
CA ALA A 134 -10.92 -1.69 -11.35
C ALA A 134 -9.51 -2.22 -11.03
N THR A 135 -9.16 -2.31 -9.76
CA THR A 135 -7.78 -2.53 -9.28
C THR A 135 -7.21 -3.93 -9.47
N SER A 136 -8.05 -4.93 -9.76
CA SER A 136 -7.59 -6.32 -9.98
C SER A 136 -6.60 -6.42 -11.15
N SER A 137 -5.58 -7.28 -11.00
CA SER A 137 -4.47 -7.46 -11.94
C SER A 137 -4.88 -7.85 -13.36
N LYS A 138 -6.10 -8.36 -13.57
CA LYS A 138 -6.67 -8.61 -14.90
C LYS A 138 -6.94 -7.33 -15.71
N ASN A 139 -7.04 -6.18 -15.02
CA ASN A 139 -7.32 -4.87 -15.63
C ASN A 139 -6.05 -4.02 -15.81
N TRP A 140 -4.90 -4.52 -15.36
CA TRP A 140 -3.65 -3.77 -15.49
C TRP A 140 -3.19 -3.77 -16.93
N VAL A 141 -2.85 -2.58 -17.44
CA VAL A 141 -2.33 -2.37 -18.80
C VAL A 141 -0.92 -1.78 -18.73
N ASP A 142 -0.05 -2.21 -19.65
CA ASP A 142 1.34 -1.75 -19.70
C ASP A 142 1.42 -0.24 -20.01
N VAL A 143 2.28 0.46 -19.26
CA VAL A 143 2.72 1.84 -19.51
C VAL A 143 4.16 1.83 -19.99
N ILE A 144 5.04 1.09 -19.28
CA ILE A 144 6.41 0.79 -19.69
C ILE A 144 6.54 -0.73 -19.63
N PRO A 145 6.71 -1.40 -20.79
CA PRO A 145 6.84 -2.85 -20.83
C PRO A 145 8.14 -3.34 -20.18
N HIS A 146 8.19 -4.61 -19.83
CA HIS A 146 9.39 -5.26 -19.36
C HIS A 146 10.53 -5.16 -20.39
N ARG A 147 11.75 -4.92 -19.88
CA ARG A 147 13.00 -4.94 -20.64
C ARG A 147 14.00 -5.86 -19.94
N GLU A 148 14.67 -6.70 -20.69
CA GLU A 148 15.63 -7.67 -20.15
C GLU A 148 16.94 -7.02 -19.68
N ASP A 149 17.27 -5.88 -20.27
CA ASP A 149 18.54 -5.14 -20.06
C ASP A 149 18.41 -3.96 -19.09
N VAL A 150 17.21 -3.70 -18.56
CA VAL A 150 16.97 -2.54 -17.68
C VAL A 150 16.04 -2.92 -16.53
N LEU A 151 16.52 -2.75 -15.32
CA LEU A 151 15.72 -2.89 -14.10
C LEU A 151 14.96 -1.59 -13.81
N LEU A 152 13.63 -1.67 -13.70
CA LEU A 152 12.82 -0.57 -13.17
C LEU A 152 12.83 -0.63 -11.63
N GLU A 153 13.49 0.34 -10.99
CA GLU A 153 13.63 0.37 -9.52
C GLU A 153 12.49 1.16 -8.83
N GLY A 154 11.92 2.15 -9.52
CA GLY A 154 10.90 3.00 -8.91
C GLY A 154 10.30 4.00 -9.86
N ILE A 155 9.21 4.61 -9.41
CA ILE A 155 8.55 5.73 -10.08
C ILE A 155 8.22 6.84 -9.10
N ASP A 156 8.21 8.08 -9.59
CA ASP A 156 7.63 9.21 -8.89
C ASP A 156 6.76 10.04 -9.83
N ILE A 157 5.49 10.29 -9.43
CA ILE A 157 4.49 10.90 -10.28
C ILE A 157 4.25 12.35 -9.84
N PHE A 158 4.36 13.27 -10.78
CA PHE A 158 4.06 14.68 -10.62
C PHE A 158 2.96 15.08 -11.60
N LYS A 159 2.46 16.31 -11.47
CA LYS A 159 1.37 16.81 -12.32
C LYS A 159 1.68 16.66 -13.82
N ASP A 160 2.89 17.03 -14.24
CA ASP A 160 3.27 17.11 -15.65
C ASP A 160 4.38 16.11 -16.03
N TYR A 161 4.88 15.32 -15.06
CA TYR A 161 6.02 14.44 -15.25
C TYR A 161 5.84 13.10 -14.53
N LEU A 162 6.28 12.05 -15.18
CA LEU A 162 6.55 10.74 -14.58
C LEU A 162 8.07 10.57 -14.54
N VAL A 163 8.64 10.49 -13.35
CA VAL A 163 10.05 10.18 -13.15
C VAL A 163 10.17 8.66 -12.96
N VAL A 164 11.11 8.07 -13.67
CA VAL A 164 11.40 6.63 -13.62
C VAL A 164 12.84 6.46 -13.18
N SER A 165 13.07 5.60 -12.19
CA SER A 165 14.40 5.18 -11.76
C SER A 165 14.74 3.85 -12.42
N GLU A 166 15.84 3.82 -13.15
CA GLU A 166 16.30 2.66 -13.92
C GLU A 166 17.77 2.33 -13.58
N LYS A 167 18.11 1.04 -13.69
CA LYS A 167 19.48 0.54 -13.54
C LYS A 167 19.80 -0.46 -14.62
#